data_aa69d7db4842ad026fa4c26f9f8ad939
#
_entry.id   aa69d7db4842ad026fa4c26f9f8ad939
#
_cell.length_a   1.000
_cell.length_b   1.000
_cell.length_c   1.000
_cell.angle_alpha   90.00
_cell.angle_beta   90.00
_cell.angle_gamma   90.00
#
_symmetry.space_group_name_H-M   'P 1'
#
loop_
_entity.id
_entity.type
_entity.pdbx_description
1 polymer ?
#
loop_
_entity_poly.entity_id
_entity_poly.type
_entity_poly.pdbx_seq_one_letter_code
_entity_poly.pdbx_strand_id
1 'polypeptide(L)'
;GKVVGDMSSKEYHDYKLQLTEVLDEIFKEFEEKYDVVVMEGAGSCAEINLMERDISNMGMAKIADAPVILVGDIDRGGVFASLAGTMLLLPEEYKKRVKGVIINKFRGKKELLDSGIKMLEDIIKVPVLGVLPYTDIKIEEEDSVTTRFKQKVNRGDIHIEVVRTPHMSNFTDF
;
A
#
# COMPACT_ATOMS: atom_id res chain seq x y z
N GLY A 1 0.82 -13.70 17.63
CA GLY A 1 0.84 -14.60 16.50
C GLY A 1 1.26 -16.02 16.82
N LYS A 2 0.64 -16.98 16.15
CA LYS A 2 1.06 -18.39 16.20
C LYS A 2 1.64 -18.78 14.84
N VAL A 3 2.77 -19.51 14.83
CA VAL A 3 3.31 -20.07 13.60
C VAL A 3 2.35 -21.15 13.10
N VAL A 4 1.93 -21.04 11.85
CA VAL A 4 1.01 -21.99 11.21
C VAL A 4 1.79 -23.10 10.49
N GLY A 5 2.96 -22.78 9.95
CA GLY A 5 3.83 -23.71 9.25
C GLY A 5 4.74 -22.99 8.25
N ASP A 6 5.61 -23.77 7.62
CA ASP A 6 6.40 -23.32 6.48
C ASP A 6 5.62 -23.62 5.20
N MET A 7 5.45 -22.63 4.34
CA MET A 7 4.68 -22.75 3.12
C MET A 7 5.47 -22.18 1.94
N SER A 8 5.44 -22.87 0.82
CA SER A 8 5.83 -22.29 -0.46
C SER A 8 4.85 -21.17 -0.86
N SER A 9 5.26 -20.30 -1.79
CA SER A 9 4.38 -19.22 -2.29
C SER A 9 3.04 -19.75 -2.82
N LYS A 10 3.04 -20.89 -3.51
CA LYS A 10 1.82 -21.51 -4.02
C LYS A 10 0.91 -22.00 -2.90
N GLU A 11 1.44 -22.72 -1.92
CA GLU A 11 0.68 -23.21 -0.76
C GLU A 11 0.10 -22.06 0.05
N TYR A 12 0.86 -20.97 0.23
CA TYR A 12 0.36 -19.76 0.89
C TYR A 12 -0.81 -19.12 0.12
N HIS A 13 -0.74 -19.05 -1.21
CA HIS A 13 -1.85 -18.53 -2.02
C HIS A 13 -3.12 -19.38 -1.92
N ASP A 14 -3.00 -20.70 -1.77
CA ASP A 14 -4.15 -21.59 -1.56
C ASP A 14 -4.68 -21.45 -0.11
N TYR A 15 -3.79 -21.31 0.86
CA TYR A 15 -4.14 -21.13 2.27
C TYR A 15 -4.87 -19.79 2.53
N LYS A 16 -4.51 -18.72 1.83
CA LYS A 16 -5.15 -17.39 1.99
C LYS A 16 -6.68 -17.43 1.90
N LEU A 17 -7.25 -18.27 1.03
CA LEU A 17 -8.69 -18.37 0.87
C LEU A 17 -9.39 -18.86 2.14
N GLN A 18 -8.71 -19.68 2.94
CA GLN A 18 -9.23 -20.19 4.21
C GLN A 18 -9.25 -19.11 5.30
N LEU A 19 -8.50 -18.02 5.10
CA LEU A 19 -8.43 -16.91 6.06
C LEU A 19 -9.59 -15.91 5.90
N THR A 20 -10.39 -16.01 4.85
CA THR A 20 -11.45 -15.02 4.56
C THR A 20 -12.47 -14.90 5.69
N GLU A 21 -12.90 -16.04 6.25
CA GLU A 21 -13.85 -16.06 7.38
C GLU A 21 -13.23 -15.45 8.64
N VAL A 22 -11.96 -15.79 8.91
CA VAL A 22 -11.22 -15.23 10.05
C VAL A 22 -11.04 -13.72 9.92
N LEU A 23 -10.77 -13.22 8.70
CA LEU A 23 -10.66 -11.79 8.44
C LEU A 23 -11.99 -11.05 8.64
N ASP A 24 -13.11 -11.64 8.22
CA ASP A 24 -14.44 -11.09 8.43
C ASP A 24 -14.78 -11.01 9.93
N GLU A 25 -14.48 -12.06 10.70
CA GLU A 25 -14.66 -12.05 12.16
C GLU A 25 -13.81 -10.97 12.84
N ILE A 26 -12.52 -10.90 12.52
CA ILE A 26 -11.62 -9.88 13.08
C ILE A 26 -12.11 -8.48 12.71
N PHE A 27 -12.52 -8.26 11.45
CA PHE A 27 -12.99 -6.95 11.01
C PHE A 27 -14.24 -6.51 11.78
N LYS A 28 -15.19 -7.41 12.03
CA LYS A 28 -16.39 -7.14 12.83
C LYS A 28 -16.04 -6.69 14.25
N GLU A 29 -15.04 -7.31 14.89
CA GLU A 29 -14.57 -6.86 16.21
C GLU A 29 -14.02 -5.43 16.16
N PHE A 30 -13.33 -5.05 15.08
CA PHE A 30 -12.83 -3.67 14.91
C PHE A 30 -13.96 -2.68 14.66
N GLU A 31 -14.94 -3.05 13.82
CA GLU A 31 -16.10 -2.21 13.51
C GLU A 31 -16.97 -1.93 14.75
N GLU A 32 -17.12 -2.91 15.64
CA GLU A 32 -17.83 -2.72 16.93
C GLU A 32 -17.06 -1.82 17.90
N LYS A 33 -15.73 -1.78 17.79
CA LYS A 33 -14.86 -1.12 18.77
C LYS A 33 -14.48 0.31 18.38
N TYR A 34 -14.41 0.63 17.10
CA TYR A 34 -13.89 1.89 16.59
C TYR A 34 -14.88 2.59 15.65
N ASP A 35 -15.03 3.91 15.79
CA ASP A 35 -15.86 4.74 14.91
C ASP A 35 -15.32 4.82 13.49
N VAL A 36 -14.00 4.69 13.33
CA VAL A 36 -13.30 4.71 12.04
C VAL A 36 -12.22 3.66 12.02
N VAL A 37 -12.22 2.82 11.00
CA VAL A 37 -11.15 1.85 10.72
C VAL A 37 -10.46 2.23 9.41
N VAL A 38 -9.17 2.49 9.46
CA VAL A 38 -8.34 2.75 8.29
C VAL A 38 -7.51 1.51 7.99
N MET A 39 -7.63 0.99 6.77
CA MET A 39 -6.90 -0.19 6.34
C MET A 39 -5.89 0.19 5.25
N GLU A 40 -4.69 -0.32 5.37
CA GLU A 40 -3.65 -0.22 4.35
C GLU A 40 -3.48 -1.56 3.66
N GLY A 41 -3.43 -1.53 2.31
CA GLY A 41 -3.18 -2.72 1.52
C GLY A 41 -1.70 -3.06 1.40
N ALA A 42 -1.41 -4.21 0.82
CA ALA A 42 -0.05 -4.67 0.56
C ALA A 42 0.18 -4.90 -0.94
N GLY A 43 1.26 -4.31 -1.47
CA GLY A 43 1.57 -4.38 -2.90
C GLY A 43 0.57 -3.62 -3.77
N SER A 44 0.33 -4.10 -4.98
CA SER A 44 -0.61 -3.49 -5.92
C SER A 44 -1.97 -4.19 -5.90
N CYS A 45 -3.04 -3.39 -5.92
CA CYS A 45 -4.40 -3.94 -6.06
C CYS A 45 -4.74 -4.37 -7.51
N ALA A 46 -3.86 -4.12 -8.47
CA ALA A 46 -4.04 -4.44 -9.88
C ALA A 46 -3.14 -5.59 -10.37
N GLU A 47 -2.65 -6.43 -9.47
CA GLU A 47 -1.96 -7.67 -9.82
C GLU A 47 -2.98 -8.70 -10.34
N ILE A 48 -3.28 -8.62 -11.64
CA ILE A 48 -4.37 -9.38 -12.29
C ILE A 48 -4.25 -10.90 -12.14
N ASN A 49 -3.03 -11.40 -12.05
CA ASN A 49 -2.73 -12.83 -11.85
C ASN A 49 -2.93 -13.30 -10.40
N LEU A 50 -3.09 -12.39 -9.44
CA LEU A 50 -3.29 -12.68 -8.01
C LEU A 50 -4.64 -12.20 -7.48
N MET A 51 -5.41 -11.49 -8.28
CA MET A 51 -6.62 -10.77 -7.86
C MET A 51 -7.70 -11.68 -7.30
N GLU A 52 -7.88 -12.87 -7.87
CA GLU A 52 -8.88 -13.84 -7.39
C GLU A 52 -8.60 -14.35 -5.96
N ARG A 53 -7.35 -14.22 -5.51
CA ARG A 53 -6.89 -14.68 -4.20
C ARG A 53 -6.41 -13.51 -3.33
N ASP A 54 -6.82 -12.31 -3.69
CA ASP A 54 -6.49 -11.11 -2.92
C ASP A 54 -7.33 -11.04 -1.64
N ILE A 55 -6.67 -10.95 -0.50
CA ILE A 55 -7.27 -10.74 0.83
C ILE A 55 -6.70 -9.50 1.51
N SER A 56 -5.81 -8.76 0.86
CA SER A 56 -5.07 -7.64 1.46
C SER A 56 -5.41 -6.29 0.83
N ASN A 57 -5.94 -6.26 -0.38
CA ASN A 57 -6.31 -5.03 -1.08
C ASN A 57 -7.83 -4.99 -1.34
N MET A 58 -8.25 -5.18 -2.60
CA MET A 58 -9.66 -5.12 -2.98
C MET A 58 -10.50 -6.25 -2.38
N GLY A 59 -9.88 -7.40 -2.12
CA GLY A 59 -10.53 -8.49 -1.40
C GLY A 59 -10.90 -8.09 0.03
N MET A 60 -9.98 -7.47 0.77
CA MET A 60 -10.29 -6.94 2.11
C MET A 60 -11.31 -5.79 2.05
N ALA A 61 -11.19 -4.90 1.08
CA ALA A 61 -12.18 -3.84 0.88
C ALA A 61 -13.59 -4.38 0.59
N LYS A 62 -13.68 -5.55 -0.06
CA LYS A 62 -14.96 -6.25 -0.29
C LYS A 62 -15.50 -6.85 0.99
N ILE A 63 -14.68 -7.51 1.80
CA ILE A 63 -15.08 -8.08 3.11
C ILE A 63 -15.63 -6.98 4.01
N ALA A 64 -14.92 -5.87 4.10
CA ALA A 64 -15.25 -4.73 4.96
C ALA A 64 -16.34 -3.81 4.39
N ASP A 65 -16.85 -4.06 3.18
CA ASP A 65 -17.70 -3.15 2.40
C ASP A 65 -17.16 -1.69 2.36
N ALA A 66 -15.84 -1.55 2.37
CA ALA A 66 -15.17 -0.28 2.53
C ALA A 66 -15.02 0.50 1.21
N PRO A 67 -15.13 1.84 1.26
CA PRO A 67 -14.68 2.68 0.17
C PRO A 67 -13.16 2.63 0.05
N VAL A 68 -12.64 2.78 -1.17
CA VAL A 68 -11.22 2.71 -1.48
C VAL A 68 -10.72 4.04 -1.99
N ILE A 69 -9.55 4.45 -1.54
CA ILE A 69 -8.78 5.55 -2.09
C ILE A 69 -7.49 4.97 -2.66
N LEU A 70 -7.25 5.16 -3.96
CA LEU A 70 -5.98 4.77 -4.57
C LEU A 70 -4.94 5.85 -4.33
N VAL A 71 -3.73 5.42 -3.94
CA VAL A 71 -2.60 6.33 -3.73
C VAL A 71 -1.53 6.04 -4.77
N GLY A 72 -1.19 7.04 -5.59
CA GLY A 72 -0.14 6.95 -6.60
C GLY A 72 1.10 7.74 -6.20
N ASP A 73 2.28 7.12 -6.30
CA ASP A 73 3.57 7.76 -6.05
C ASP A 73 4.08 8.44 -7.32
N ILE A 74 4.15 9.79 -7.33
CA ILE A 74 4.61 10.56 -8.49
C ILE A 74 6.13 10.68 -8.55
N ASP A 75 6.84 10.46 -7.46
CA ASP A 75 8.31 10.66 -7.39
C ASP A 75 9.07 9.68 -8.32
N ARG A 76 8.46 8.54 -8.61
CA ARG A 76 9.01 7.54 -9.56
C ARG A 76 8.68 7.81 -11.02
N GLY A 77 7.82 8.79 -11.30
CA GLY A 77 7.28 9.08 -12.63
C GLY A 77 6.15 8.12 -13.05
N GLY A 78 5.40 8.51 -14.07
CA GLY A 78 4.35 7.69 -14.66
C GLY A 78 3.07 7.52 -13.82
N VAL A 79 2.84 8.34 -12.81
CA VAL A 79 1.71 8.21 -11.87
C VAL A 79 0.35 8.21 -12.57
N PHE A 80 0.15 9.05 -13.60
CA PHE A 80 -1.09 9.08 -14.35
C PHE A 80 -1.37 7.77 -15.08
N ALA A 81 -0.34 7.19 -15.71
CA ALA A 81 -0.44 5.88 -16.37
C ALA A 81 -0.70 4.77 -15.34
N SER A 82 -0.04 4.81 -14.19
CA SER A 82 -0.24 3.84 -13.11
C SER A 82 -1.66 3.88 -12.57
N LEU A 83 -2.20 5.06 -12.26
CA LEU A 83 -3.57 5.20 -11.75
C LEU A 83 -4.61 4.82 -12.80
N ALA A 84 -4.45 5.28 -14.05
CA ALA A 84 -5.35 4.91 -15.14
C ALA A 84 -5.29 3.41 -15.46
N GLY A 85 -4.10 2.83 -15.48
CA GLY A 85 -3.90 1.39 -15.68
C GLY A 85 -4.52 0.55 -14.56
N THR A 86 -4.34 0.97 -13.30
CA THR A 86 -4.97 0.33 -12.16
C THR A 86 -6.49 0.32 -12.32
N MET A 87 -7.09 1.48 -12.60
CA MET A 87 -8.54 1.59 -12.81
C MET A 87 -9.02 0.77 -14.02
N LEU A 88 -8.23 0.68 -15.08
CA LEU A 88 -8.57 -0.14 -16.25
C LEU A 88 -8.61 -1.63 -15.92
N LEU A 89 -7.63 -2.11 -15.14
CA LEU A 89 -7.45 -3.54 -14.83
C LEU A 89 -8.41 -4.05 -13.75
N LEU A 90 -8.90 -3.18 -12.87
CA LEU A 90 -9.84 -3.58 -11.84
C LEU A 90 -11.17 -4.05 -12.43
N PRO A 91 -11.78 -5.15 -11.94
CA PRO A 91 -13.17 -5.52 -12.22
C PRO A 91 -14.15 -4.41 -11.82
N GLU A 92 -15.29 -4.37 -12.49
CA GLU A 92 -16.31 -3.34 -12.25
C GLU A 92 -16.82 -3.30 -10.79
N GLU A 93 -16.90 -4.44 -10.12
CA GLU A 93 -17.29 -4.51 -8.70
C GLU A 93 -16.27 -3.79 -7.79
N TYR A 94 -14.99 -3.83 -8.13
CA TYR A 94 -13.93 -3.16 -7.38
C TYR A 94 -13.81 -1.67 -7.76
N LYS A 95 -13.96 -1.34 -9.06
CA LYS A 95 -13.99 0.07 -9.50
C LYS A 95 -15.04 0.88 -8.76
N LYS A 96 -16.22 0.31 -8.52
CA LYS A 96 -17.31 0.97 -7.79
C LYS A 96 -16.94 1.34 -6.35
N ARG A 97 -15.99 0.62 -5.74
CA ARG A 97 -15.48 0.90 -4.40
C ARG A 97 -14.49 2.06 -4.40
N VAL A 98 -13.79 2.31 -5.49
CA VAL A 98 -12.85 3.42 -5.60
C VAL A 98 -13.62 4.73 -5.64
N LYS A 99 -13.42 5.56 -4.61
CA LYS A 99 -14.11 6.86 -4.46
C LYS A 99 -13.25 8.04 -4.85
N GLY A 100 -11.96 7.83 -5.02
CA GLY A 100 -11.03 8.84 -5.46
C GLY A 100 -9.59 8.36 -5.45
N VAL A 101 -8.70 9.24 -5.88
CA VAL A 101 -7.27 8.97 -5.90
C VAL A 101 -6.52 10.09 -5.18
N ILE A 102 -5.34 9.77 -4.65
CA ILE A 102 -4.39 10.73 -4.09
C ILE A 102 -3.06 10.59 -4.84
N ILE A 103 -2.49 11.71 -5.24
CA ILE A 103 -1.14 11.77 -5.80
C ILE A 103 -0.17 12.11 -4.67
N ASN A 104 0.75 11.21 -4.37
CA ASN A 104 1.68 11.34 -3.24
C ASN A 104 3.09 11.69 -3.71
N LYS A 105 3.87 12.32 -2.81
CA LYS A 105 5.28 12.69 -2.97
C LYS A 105 5.53 13.69 -4.10
N PHE A 106 4.62 14.61 -4.32
CA PHE A 106 4.78 15.63 -5.36
C PHE A 106 5.88 16.63 -5.01
N ARG A 107 6.75 16.91 -5.99
CA ARG A 107 7.79 17.94 -5.89
C ARG A 107 7.51 19.01 -6.95
N GLY A 108 7.27 20.23 -6.52
CA GLY A 108 7.07 21.37 -7.42
C GLY A 108 5.81 22.18 -7.12
N LYS A 109 5.36 22.95 -8.10
CA LYS A 109 4.16 23.78 -7.99
C LYS A 109 2.95 23.00 -8.46
N LYS A 110 1.92 22.93 -7.61
CA LYS A 110 0.69 22.15 -7.88
C LYS A 110 0.01 22.55 -9.18
N GLU A 111 0.07 23.83 -9.54
CA GLU A 111 -0.55 24.39 -10.74
C GLU A 111 -0.07 23.69 -12.03
N LEU A 112 1.15 23.13 -12.00
CA LEU A 112 1.70 22.35 -13.12
C LEU A 112 0.97 21.03 -13.35
N LEU A 113 0.28 20.50 -12.33
CA LEU A 113 -0.49 19.25 -12.41
C LEU A 113 -1.96 19.47 -12.79
N ASP A 114 -2.51 20.67 -12.67
CA ASP A 114 -3.96 20.90 -12.75
C ASP A 114 -4.57 20.39 -14.06
N SER A 115 -3.90 20.60 -15.20
CA SER A 115 -4.36 20.07 -16.49
C SER A 115 -4.30 18.55 -16.56
N GLY A 116 -3.22 17.96 -16.04
CA GLY A 116 -3.06 16.52 -15.97
C GLY A 116 -4.06 15.84 -15.04
N ILE A 117 -4.40 16.49 -13.93
CA ILE A 117 -5.41 16.04 -12.98
C ILE A 117 -6.77 15.96 -13.68
N LYS A 118 -7.20 17.01 -14.38
CA LYS A 118 -8.46 17.01 -15.13
C LYS A 118 -8.51 15.89 -16.17
N MET A 119 -7.43 15.73 -16.93
CA MET A 119 -7.34 14.64 -17.91
C MET A 119 -7.42 13.28 -17.27
N LEU A 120 -6.78 13.07 -16.11
CA LEU A 120 -6.86 11.83 -15.37
C LEU A 120 -8.30 11.57 -14.89
N GLU A 121 -8.94 12.52 -14.25
CA GLU A 121 -10.33 12.42 -13.77
C GLU A 121 -11.30 12.08 -14.92
N ASP A 122 -11.10 12.69 -16.10
CA ASP A 122 -11.86 12.38 -17.30
C ASP A 122 -11.67 10.92 -17.77
N ILE A 123 -10.50 10.34 -17.56
CA ILE A 123 -10.19 8.95 -17.92
C ILE A 123 -10.77 7.98 -16.89
N ILE A 124 -10.45 8.20 -15.61
CA ILE A 124 -10.75 7.22 -14.54
C ILE A 124 -12.14 7.37 -13.93
N LYS A 125 -12.82 8.48 -14.18
CA LYS A 125 -14.19 8.80 -13.71
C LYS A 125 -14.34 8.85 -12.18
N VAL A 126 -13.24 9.09 -11.47
CA VAL A 126 -13.25 9.37 -10.02
C VAL A 126 -12.37 10.60 -9.73
N PRO A 127 -12.65 11.37 -8.68
CA PRO A 127 -11.92 12.60 -8.40
C PRO A 127 -10.50 12.34 -7.88
N VAL A 128 -9.61 13.30 -8.16
CA VAL A 128 -8.33 13.43 -7.45
C VAL A 128 -8.58 14.20 -6.15
N LEU A 129 -8.63 13.51 -5.04
CA LEU A 129 -8.95 14.06 -3.72
C LEU A 129 -7.87 14.98 -3.18
N GLY A 130 -6.62 14.78 -3.60
CA GLY A 130 -5.52 15.61 -3.17
C GLY A 130 -4.18 15.27 -3.81
N VAL A 131 -3.28 16.23 -3.70
CA VAL A 131 -1.88 16.09 -4.07
C VAL A 131 -1.06 16.36 -2.82
N LEU A 132 -0.36 15.35 -2.32
CA LEU A 132 0.49 15.46 -1.14
C LEU A 132 1.91 15.84 -1.57
N PRO A 133 2.48 16.88 -0.98
CA PRO A 133 3.86 17.23 -1.27
C PRO A 133 4.80 16.16 -0.73
N TYR A 134 5.96 16.06 -1.35
CA TYR A 134 7.04 15.27 -0.78
C TYR A 134 7.41 15.86 0.60
N THR A 135 7.33 15.03 1.61
CA THR A 135 7.64 15.40 2.99
C THR A 135 8.59 14.37 3.56
N ASP A 136 9.68 14.83 4.14
CA ASP A 136 10.61 13.95 4.87
C ASP A 136 10.03 13.68 6.26
N ILE A 137 9.18 12.68 6.30
CA ILE A 137 8.56 12.23 7.56
C ILE A 137 9.47 11.15 8.15
N LYS A 138 9.96 11.37 9.35
CA LYS A 138 10.72 10.38 10.11
C LYS A 138 9.76 9.36 10.72
N ILE A 139 9.22 8.49 9.86
CA ILE A 139 8.50 7.29 10.28
C ILE A 139 9.49 6.13 10.23
N GLU A 140 9.42 5.24 11.19
CA GLU A 140 10.21 4.01 11.19
C GLU A 140 9.86 3.18 9.95
N GLU A 141 10.91 2.69 9.26
CA GLU A 141 10.72 1.85 8.08
C GLU A 141 10.48 0.40 8.54
N GLU A 142 9.39 -0.19 8.09
CA GLU A 142 9.01 -1.56 8.43
C GLU A 142 9.63 -2.59 7.47
N ASP A 143 9.88 -2.18 6.23
CA ASP A 143 10.33 -3.09 5.17
C ASP A 143 11.84 -3.26 5.12
N SER A 144 12.27 -4.47 4.73
CA SER A 144 13.68 -4.84 4.51
C SER A 144 14.37 -4.09 3.34
N VAL A 145 13.66 -3.20 2.65
CA VAL A 145 14.13 -2.41 1.48
C VAL A 145 14.77 -1.07 1.89
N THR A 146 15.04 -0.87 3.17
CA THR A 146 15.60 0.38 3.67
C THR A 146 16.92 0.78 3.00
N THR A 147 17.08 2.05 2.75
CA THR A 147 18.34 2.66 2.29
C THR A 147 19.22 3.18 3.44
N ARG A 148 18.74 3.14 4.68
CA ARG A 148 19.46 3.66 5.88
C ARG A 148 20.83 3.04 6.05
N PHE A 149 20.98 1.75 5.76
CA PHE A 149 22.27 1.04 5.85
C PHE A 149 23.32 1.49 4.81
N LYS A 150 22.97 2.37 3.87
CA LYS A 150 23.91 2.95 2.89
C LYS A 150 24.56 4.23 3.38
N GLN A 151 24.08 4.81 4.47
CA GLN A 151 24.64 6.02 5.03
C GLN A 151 25.93 5.71 5.80
N LYS A 152 26.99 6.46 5.51
CA LYS A 152 28.22 6.41 6.31
C LYS A 152 27.96 7.07 7.66
N VAL A 153 28.06 6.29 8.72
CA VAL A 153 27.98 6.80 10.10
C VAL A 153 29.31 7.46 10.46
N ASN A 154 29.26 8.65 11.06
CA ASN A 154 30.43 9.28 11.62
C ASN A 154 30.96 8.44 12.81
N ARG A 155 32.28 8.27 12.89
CA ARG A 155 32.91 7.54 13.98
C ARG A 155 32.75 8.32 15.29
N GLY A 156 32.05 7.72 16.24
CA GLY A 156 32.01 8.15 17.64
C GLY A 156 33.01 7.41 18.51
N ASP A 157 33.02 7.71 19.81
CA ASP A 157 33.91 7.08 20.79
C ASP A 157 33.53 5.62 21.11
N ILE A 158 32.30 5.23 20.75
CA ILE A 158 31.79 3.85 20.91
C ILE A 158 31.52 3.26 19.53
N HIS A 159 32.12 2.11 19.28
CA HIS A 159 31.89 1.35 18.04
C HIS A 159 30.87 0.24 18.30
N ILE A 160 29.74 0.31 17.57
CA ILE A 160 28.72 -0.73 17.53
C ILE A 160 28.68 -1.30 16.12
N GLU A 161 28.90 -2.60 15.99
CA GLU A 161 28.79 -3.30 14.70
C GLU A 161 27.49 -4.09 14.67
N VAL A 162 26.64 -3.79 13.66
CA VAL A 162 25.40 -4.50 13.41
C VAL A 162 25.61 -5.47 12.25
N VAL A 163 25.49 -6.77 12.53
CA VAL A 163 25.61 -7.82 11.51
C VAL A 163 24.32 -7.85 10.69
N ARG A 164 24.42 -7.44 9.43
CA ARG A 164 23.31 -7.48 8.49
C ARG A 164 23.20 -8.87 7.86
N THR A 165 22.08 -9.55 8.08
CA THR A 165 21.70 -10.76 7.34
C THR A 165 21.02 -10.40 6.01
N PRO A 166 20.97 -11.33 5.02
CA PRO A 166 20.32 -11.08 3.72
C PRO A 166 18.84 -10.72 3.84
N HIS A 167 18.16 -11.26 4.84
CA HIS A 167 16.76 -10.99 5.12
C HIS A 167 16.63 -10.49 6.55
N MET A 168 16.45 -9.18 6.69
CA MET A 168 16.32 -8.53 7.98
C MET A 168 15.02 -7.72 7.99
N SER A 169 14.19 -7.94 9.00
CA SER A 169 12.99 -7.14 9.29
C SER A 169 13.14 -6.49 10.67
N ASN A 170 12.35 -5.47 10.96
CA ASN A 170 12.33 -4.76 12.24
C ASN A 170 13.71 -4.20 12.65
N PHE A 171 14.36 -3.48 11.72
CA PHE A 171 15.69 -2.89 11.91
C PHE A 171 15.64 -1.50 12.55
N THR A 172 14.52 -1.09 13.09
CA THR A 172 14.33 0.20 13.76
C THR A 172 14.94 0.24 15.16
N ASP A 173 15.40 -0.91 15.65
CA ASP A 173 16.08 -1.03 16.96
C ASP A 173 17.56 -0.57 16.91
N PHE A 174 18.09 -0.11 15.76
CA PHE A 174 19.51 0.24 15.55
C PHE A 174 19.73 1.70 15.18
#